data_82d0a122f36c028a66a7e6c0417970ee
#
_entry.id   82d0a122f36c028a66a7e6c0417970ee
#
_cell.length_a   1.000
_cell.length_b   1.000
_cell.length_c   1.000
_cell.angle_alpha   90.00
_cell.angle_beta   90.00
_cell.angle_gamma   90.00
#
_symmetry.space_group_name_H-M   'P 1'
#
loop_
_entity.id
_entity.type
_entity.pdbx_description
1 polymer ?
#
loop_
_entity_poly.entity_id
_entity_poly.type
_entity_poly.pdbx_seq_one_letter_code
_entity_poly.pdbx_strand_id
1 'polypeptide(L)'
;MKMKLLLFVCGILSGTAEVFHEDLAIVGCSDSDGEFMYSLDGEEVWYADFKKQTGVEPQPPFVDHASVPGGYENAVGQQQICRQNLKVLREATKGLPLKRDPPSNVVVYSRDEVELGEQNTLICHV
;
A
#
# COMPACT_ATOMS: atom_id res chain seq x y z
N MET A 1 50.76 -7.79 -11.80
CA MET A 1 49.75 -8.87 -11.76
C MET A 1 48.79 -8.78 -10.59
N LYS A 2 49.21 -8.46 -9.38
CA LYS A 2 48.33 -8.40 -8.17
C LYS A 2 47.21 -7.34 -8.26
N MET A 3 47.48 -6.17 -8.87
CA MET A 3 46.49 -5.08 -9.00
C MET A 3 45.35 -5.38 -9.99
N LYS A 4 45.68 -6.08 -11.12
CA LYS A 4 44.64 -6.50 -12.08
C LYS A 4 43.73 -7.58 -11.54
N LEU A 5 44.23 -8.45 -10.67
CA LEU A 5 43.43 -9.47 -9.99
C LEU A 5 42.50 -8.84 -8.97
N LEU A 6 42.95 -7.79 -8.24
CA LEU A 6 42.11 -7.07 -7.27
C LEU A 6 40.97 -6.35 -7.96
N LEU A 7 41.20 -5.71 -9.09
CA LEU A 7 40.15 -5.06 -9.90
C LEU A 7 39.14 -6.06 -10.46
N PHE A 8 39.63 -7.26 -10.84
CA PHE A 8 38.72 -8.33 -11.31
C PHE A 8 37.86 -8.88 -10.18
N VAL A 9 38.40 -9.07 -8.99
CA VAL A 9 37.63 -9.50 -7.80
C VAL A 9 36.63 -8.44 -7.37
N CYS A 10 36.96 -7.14 -7.37
CA CYS A 10 36.01 -6.06 -7.13
C CYS A 10 34.88 -6.02 -8.17
N GLY A 11 35.17 -6.29 -9.44
CA GLY A 11 34.18 -6.37 -10.51
C GLY A 11 33.18 -7.54 -10.34
N ILE A 12 33.67 -8.66 -9.79
CA ILE A 12 32.78 -9.83 -9.52
C ILE A 12 31.91 -9.60 -8.27
N LEU A 13 32.38 -8.82 -7.29
CA LEU A 13 31.65 -8.47 -6.10
C LEU A 13 30.63 -7.33 -6.33
N SER A 14 30.73 -6.63 -7.46
CA SER A 14 29.68 -5.73 -7.96
C SER A 14 28.55 -6.54 -8.59
N GLY A 15 28.12 -7.62 -7.93
CA GLY A 15 26.91 -8.33 -8.29
C GLY A 15 25.78 -7.30 -8.36
N THR A 16 25.04 -7.30 -9.44
CA THR A 16 23.82 -6.51 -9.61
C THR A 16 22.94 -6.72 -8.38
N ALA A 17 22.98 -5.77 -7.45
CA ALA A 17 21.94 -5.69 -6.47
C ALA A 17 20.68 -5.34 -7.28
N GLU A 18 19.83 -6.31 -7.54
CA GLU A 18 18.48 -6.04 -8.03
C GLU A 18 17.79 -5.23 -6.93
N VAL A 19 17.63 -3.96 -7.19
CA VAL A 19 16.83 -3.09 -6.34
C VAL A 19 15.39 -3.36 -6.75
N PHE A 20 14.66 -4.08 -5.91
CA PHE A 20 13.23 -4.25 -6.08
C PHE A 20 12.54 -2.99 -5.57
N HIS A 21 11.67 -2.40 -6.39
CA HIS A 21 10.80 -1.30 -6.00
C HIS A 21 9.36 -1.82 -5.96
N GLU A 22 8.58 -1.29 -5.03
CA GLU A 22 7.16 -1.61 -4.89
C GLU A 22 6.32 -0.42 -5.37
N ASP A 23 5.62 -0.61 -6.48
CA ASP A 23 4.65 0.34 -7.01
C ASP A 23 3.24 -0.06 -6.58
N LEU A 24 2.48 0.88 -6.04
CA LEU A 24 1.10 0.68 -5.66
C LEU A 24 0.21 1.73 -6.32
N ALA A 25 -0.91 1.29 -6.89
CA ALA A 25 -1.98 2.14 -7.38
C ALA A 25 -3.30 1.78 -6.68
N ILE A 26 -3.95 2.73 -6.06
CA ILE A 26 -5.23 2.54 -5.38
C ILE A 26 -6.32 3.33 -6.08
N VAL A 27 -7.43 2.66 -6.35
CA VAL A 27 -8.70 3.28 -6.78
C VAL A 27 -9.77 2.85 -5.79
N GLY A 28 -10.26 3.78 -5.01
CA GLY A 28 -11.31 3.55 -4.03
C GLY A 28 -12.52 4.44 -4.27
N CYS A 29 -13.70 3.95 -3.93
CA CYS A 29 -14.92 4.78 -3.97
C CYS A 29 -15.98 4.31 -2.98
N SER A 30 -16.82 5.26 -2.57
CA SER A 30 -18.09 5.01 -1.92
C SER A 30 -19.18 5.76 -2.67
N ASP A 31 -20.38 5.86 -2.09
CA ASP A 31 -21.44 6.67 -2.67
C ASP A 31 -21.09 8.17 -2.67
N SER A 32 -20.37 8.64 -1.64
CA SER A 32 -20.04 10.06 -1.44
C SER A 32 -18.59 10.41 -1.76
N ASP A 33 -17.66 9.45 -1.60
CA ASP A 33 -16.23 9.73 -1.62
C ASP A 33 -15.49 8.95 -2.68
N GLY A 34 -14.36 9.48 -3.13
CA GLY A 34 -13.47 8.86 -4.08
C GLY A 34 -12.02 8.98 -3.63
N GLU A 35 -11.21 7.99 -4.02
CA GLU A 35 -9.77 7.96 -3.79
C GLU A 35 -9.08 7.47 -5.06
N PHE A 36 -7.95 8.09 -5.38
CA PHE A 36 -7.05 7.65 -6.43
C PHE A 36 -5.65 8.14 -6.10
N MET A 37 -4.70 7.20 -5.95
CA MET A 37 -3.33 7.55 -5.59
C MET A 37 -2.31 6.58 -6.17
N TYR A 38 -1.08 7.05 -6.28
CA TYR A 38 0.09 6.25 -6.58
C TYR A 38 1.11 6.35 -5.44
N SER A 39 1.72 5.23 -5.09
CA SER A 39 2.88 5.20 -4.20
C SER A 39 4.05 4.44 -4.81
N LEU A 40 5.24 4.78 -4.37
CA LEU A 40 6.49 4.11 -4.67
C LEU A 40 7.20 3.81 -3.34
N ASP A 41 7.56 2.55 -3.13
CA ASP A 41 8.26 2.09 -1.92
C ASP A 41 7.57 2.51 -0.60
N GLY A 42 6.23 2.55 -0.60
CA GLY A 42 5.42 2.95 0.55
C GLY A 42 5.23 4.45 0.73
N GLU A 43 5.83 5.29 -0.12
CA GLU A 43 5.67 6.73 -0.11
C GLU A 43 4.65 7.17 -1.16
N GLU A 44 3.66 7.99 -0.77
CA GLU A 44 2.68 8.56 -1.70
C GLU A 44 3.36 9.60 -2.61
N VAL A 45 3.33 9.35 -3.92
CA VAL A 45 3.99 10.23 -4.91
C VAL A 45 3.00 11.12 -5.64
N TRP A 46 1.74 10.72 -5.74
CA TRP A 46 0.69 11.48 -6.40
C TRP A 46 -0.70 11.02 -5.96
N TYR A 47 -1.64 11.95 -5.81
CA TYR A 47 -3.05 11.62 -5.59
C TYR A 47 -4.00 12.64 -6.22
N ALA A 48 -5.26 12.22 -6.45
CA ALA A 48 -6.33 13.08 -6.92
C ALA A 48 -7.09 13.70 -5.76
N ASP A 49 -7.05 15.03 -5.61
CA ASP A 49 -7.94 15.77 -4.71
C ASP A 49 -9.25 16.09 -5.44
N PHE A 50 -10.25 15.26 -5.25
CA PHE A 50 -11.56 15.41 -5.90
C PHE A 50 -12.35 16.64 -5.40
N LYS A 51 -12.01 17.19 -4.24
CA LYS A 51 -12.64 18.41 -3.73
C LYS A 51 -12.09 19.64 -4.42
N LYS A 52 -10.77 19.66 -4.63
CA LYS A 52 -10.08 20.75 -5.36
C LYS A 52 -10.05 20.55 -6.87
N GLN A 53 -10.47 19.39 -7.36
CA GLN A 53 -10.49 19.02 -8.78
C GLN A 53 -9.10 19.11 -9.43
N THR A 54 -8.08 18.60 -8.74
CA THR A 54 -6.69 18.64 -9.21
C THR A 54 -5.89 17.43 -8.75
N GLY A 55 -4.81 17.13 -9.45
CA GLY A 55 -3.77 16.24 -8.94
C GLY A 55 -2.87 16.96 -7.94
N VAL A 56 -2.35 16.23 -6.98
CA VAL A 56 -1.43 16.71 -5.95
C VAL A 56 -0.19 15.82 -5.92
N GLU A 57 0.97 16.46 -5.87
CA GLU A 57 2.29 15.84 -5.70
C GLU A 57 2.77 16.13 -4.27
N PRO A 58 2.56 15.21 -3.30
CA PRO A 58 2.81 15.47 -1.89
C PRO A 58 4.29 15.37 -1.50
N GLN A 59 5.17 15.08 -2.45
CA GLN A 59 6.59 14.87 -2.20
C GLN A 59 7.26 16.15 -1.64
N PRO A 60 8.30 16.01 -0.80
CA PRO A 60 9.05 17.16 -0.27
C PRO A 60 9.74 17.96 -1.38
N PRO A 61 9.94 19.28 -1.22
CA PRO A 61 10.47 20.15 -2.27
C PRO A 61 11.95 19.88 -2.66
N PHE A 62 12.64 19.00 -1.94
CA PHE A 62 14.03 18.63 -2.23
C PHE A 62 14.17 17.35 -3.07
N VAL A 63 13.05 16.70 -3.43
CA VAL A 63 13.02 15.56 -4.36
C VAL A 63 12.44 15.97 -5.70
N ASP A 64 12.85 15.28 -6.76
CA ASP A 64 12.22 15.43 -8.07
C ASP A 64 10.80 14.84 -8.03
N HIS A 65 9.80 15.67 -8.25
CA HIS A 65 8.42 15.27 -8.15
C HIS A 65 7.98 14.42 -9.35
N ALA A 66 7.22 13.37 -9.08
CA ALA A 66 6.60 12.56 -10.11
C ALA A 66 5.43 13.32 -10.74
N SER A 67 5.64 13.86 -11.94
CA SER A 67 4.56 14.50 -12.71
C SER A 67 3.71 13.46 -13.41
N VAL A 68 2.38 13.57 -13.29
CA VAL A 68 1.41 12.66 -13.91
C VAL A 68 0.47 13.49 -14.82
N PRO A 69 0.89 13.81 -16.06
CA PRO A 69 0.06 14.55 -16.98
C PRO A 69 -1.25 13.82 -17.28
N GLY A 70 -2.39 14.52 -17.21
CA GLY A 70 -3.71 13.89 -17.40
C GLY A 70 -4.15 12.97 -16.27
N GLY A 71 -3.41 12.95 -15.15
CA GLY A 71 -3.67 12.06 -14.01
C GLY A 71 -5.03 12.32 -13.37
N TYR A 72 -5.43 13.58 -13.24
CA TYR A 72 -6.71 13.93 -12.65
C TYR A 72 -7.89 13.46 -13.52
N GLU A 73 -7.84 13.68 -14.83
CA GLU A 73 -8.85 13.21 -15.78
C GLU A 73 -8.96 11.69 -15.79
N ASN A 74 -7.83 10.99 -15.72
CA ASN A 74 -7.81 9.55 -15.54
C ASN A 74 -8.48 9.14 -14.22
N ALA A 75 -8.15 9.80 -13.11
CA ALA A 75 -8.75 9.53 -11.80
C ALA A 75 -10.28 9.69 -11.82
N VAL A 76 -10.80 10.73 -12.49
CA VAL A 76 -12.25 10.93 -12.67
C VAL A 76 -12.87 9.77 -13.44
N GLY A 77 -12.25 9.32 -14.53
CA GLY A 77 -12.69 8.14 -15.28
C GLY A 77 -12.72 6.87 -14.43
N GLN A 78 -11.66 6.63 -13.65
CA GLN A 78 -11.57 5.48 -12.74
C GLN A 78 -12.62 5.51 -11.64
N GLN A 79 -13.02 6.68 -11.13
CA GLN A 79 -14.11 6.82 -10.19
C GLN A 79 -15.46 6.37 -10.76
N GLN A 80 -15.71 6.63 -12.05
CA GLN A 80 -16.93 6.17 -12.71
C GLN A 80 -16.98 4.65 -12.78
N ILE A 81 -15.86 4.01 -13.15
CA ILE A 81 -15.71 2.55 -13.19
C ILE A 81 -15.87 1.96 -11.78
N CYS A 82 -15.22 2.54 -10.78
CA CYS A 82 -15.32 2.12 -9.39
C CYS A 82 -16.77 2.10 -8.91
N ARG A 83 -17.52 3.18 -9.11
CA ARG A 83 -18.93 3.27 -8.71
C ARG A 83 -19.83 2.30 -9.46
N GLN A 84 -19.53 2.02 -10.72
CA GLN A 84 -20.23 0.97 -11.47
C GLN A 84 -19.99 -0.41 -10.86
N ASN A 85 -18.72 -0.72 -10.55
CA ASN A 85 -18.33 -1.96 -9.89
C ASN A 85 -18.97 -2.08 -8.50
N LEU A 86 -19.03 -1.00 -7.73
CA LEU A 86 -19.69 -0.97 -6.42
C LEU A 86 -21.16 -1.38 -6.51
N LYS A 87 -21.89 -0.89 -7.52
CA LYS A 87 -23.29 -1.30 -7.77
C LYS A 87 -23.39 -2.80 -8.06
N VAL A 88 -22.54 -3.32 -8.94
CA VAL A 88 -22.50 -4.74 -9.30
C VAL A 88 -22.20 -5.60 -8.08
N LEU A 89 -21.20 -5.23 -7.27
CA LEU A 89 -20.82 -5.95 -6.07
C LEU A 89 -21.94 -5.95 -5.02
N ARG A 90 -22.63 -4.83 -4.82
CA ARG A 90 -23.78 -4.75 -3.91
C ARG A 90 -24.90 -5.69 -4.32
N GLU A 91 -25.21 -5.77 -5.62
CA GLU A 91 -26.21 -6.71 -6.11
C GLU A 91 -25.76 -8.16 -5.93
N ALA A 92 -24.52 -8.47 -6.26
CA ALA A 92 -23.95 -9.82 -6.13
C ALA A 92 -23.87 -10.30 -4.67
N THR A 93 -23.76 -9.37 -3.72
CA THR A 93 -23.68 -9.68 -2.28
C THR A 93 -25.01 -9.53 -1.55
N LYS A 94 -26.09 -9.23 -2.28
CA LYS A 94 -27.44 -9.25 -1.70
C LYS A 94 -27.74 -10.62 -1.09
N GLY A 95 -28.09 -10.66 0.18
CA GLY A 95 -28.37 -11.90 0.90
C GLY A 95 -27.18 -12.50 1.65
N LEU A 96 -25.96 -11.95 1.49
CA LEU A 96 -24.88 -12.26 2.41
C LEU A 96 -25.13 -11.56 3.75
N PRO A 97 -24.82 -12.19 4.89
CA PRO A 97 -24.97 -11.56 6.18
C PRO A 97 -24.09 -10.30 6.26
N LEU A 98 -24.73 -9.15 6.44
CA LEU A 98 -24.07 -7.83 6.55
C LEU A 98 -23.24 -7.69 7.82
N LYS A 99 -23.51 -8.52 8.81
CA LYS A 99 -22.84 -8.52 10.11
C LYS A 99 -22.36 -9.93 10.39
N ARG A 100 -21.08 -10.05 10.70
CA ARG A 100 -20.52 -11.28 11.30
C ARG A 100 -20.58 -11.08 12.80
N ASP A 101 -21.10 -12.07 13.50
CA ASP A 101 -21.01 -12.08 14.94
C ASP A 101 -19.54 -12.13 15.35
N PRO A 102 -19.15 -11.40 16.40
CA PRO A 102 -17.80 -11.53 16.93
C PRO A 102 -17.57 -12.97 17.39
N PRO A 103 -16.32 -13.45 17.39
CA PRO A 103 -16.03 -14.78 17.87
C PRO A 103 -16.54 -14.95 19.30
N SER A 104 -17.16 -16.09 19.56
CA SER A 104 -17.81 -16.37 20.83
C SER A 104 -16.83 -16.60 21.98
N ASN A 105 -15.57 -16.88 21.64
CA ASN A 105 -14.54 -17.14 22.61
C ASN A 105 -13.20 -16.58 22.12
N VAL A 106 -12.69 -15.56 22.79
CA VAL A 106 -11.36 -15.00 22.54
C VAL A 106 -10.54 -15.16 23.81
N VAL A 107 -9.42 -15.87 23.69
CA VAL A 107 -8.50 -16.08 24.80
C VAL A 107 -7.15 -15.46 24.45
N VAL A 108 -6.63 -14.67 25.38
CA VAL A 108 -5.30 -14.06 25.25
C VAL A 108 -4.42 -14.62 26.37
N TYR A 109 -3.27 -15.15 26.02
CA TYR A 109 -2.31 -15.71 26.97
C TYR A 109 -0.87 -15.46 26.53
N SER A 110 0.05 -15.48 27.48
CA SER A 110 1.48 -15.38 27.19
C SER A 110 2.04 -16.74 26.76
N ARG A 111 3.04 -16.71 25.88
CA ARG A 111 3.76 -17.92 25.44
C ARG A 111 4.50 -18.58 26.60
N ASP A 112 5.21 -17.76 27.36
CA ASP A 112 6.09 -18.19 28.46
C ASP A 112 5.55 -17.62 29.78
N GLU A 113 6.03 -18.12 30.92
CA GLU A 113 5.73 -17.56 32.23
C GLU A 113 6.12 -16.09 32.29
N VAL A 114 5.28 -15.24 32.91
CA VAL A 114 5.47 -13.81 32.91
C VAL A 114 6.47 -13.40 33.99
N GLU A 115 7.62 -12.87 33.56
CA GLU A 115 8.61 -12.26 34.42
C GLU A 115 8.76 -10.78 34.10
N LEU A 116 8.80 -9.91 35.11
CA LEU A 116 8.89 -8.46 34.92
C LEU A 116 10.27 -8.09 34.35
N GLY A 117 10.24 -7.40 33.18
CA GLY A 117 11.44 -6.98 32.48
C GLY A 117 11.93 -7.96 31.41
N GLU A 118 11.36 -9.16 31.34
CA GLU A 118 11.66 -10.15 30.31
C GLU A 118 10.71 -10.01 29.11
N GLN A 119 11.27 -10.26 27.92
CA GLN A 119 10.52 -10.20 26.68
C GLN A 119 9.63 -11.46 26.54
N ASN A 120 8.35 -11.27 26.25
CA ASN A 120 7.39 -12.35 26.09
C ASN A 120 6.52 -12.11 24.85
N THR A 121 5.76 -13.13 24.44
CA THR A 121 4.83 -13.04 23.31
C THR A 121 3.41 -13.27 23.80
N LEU A 122 2.48 -12.38 23.45
CA LEU A 122 1.05 -12.59 23.66
C LEU A 122 0.46 -13.34 22.45
N ILE A 123 -0.28 -14.38 22.73
CA ILE A 123 -1.00 -15.19 21.73
C ILE A 123 -2.49 -14.92 21.90
N CYS A 124 -3.12 -14.51 20.83
CA CYS A 124 -4.57 -14.36 20.73
C CYS A 124 -5.13 -15.56 19.98
N HIS A 125 -6.01 -16.29 20.62
CA HIS A 125 -6.75 -17.40 20.01
C HIS A 125 -8.20 -17.00 19.84
N VAL A 126 -8.70 -17.11 18.57
CA VAL A 126 -10.03 -16.66 18.13
C VAL A 126 -10.80 -17.84 17.57
#